data_61c0460b5d97aabc3b35fec15784f2a5
#
_entry.id   61c0460b5d97aabc3b35fec15784f2a5
#
_cell.length_a   1.000
_cell.length_b   1.000
_cell.length_c   1.000
_cell.angle_alpha   90.00
_cell.angle_beta   90.00
_cell.angle_gamma   90.00
#
_symmetry.space_group_name_H-M   'P 1'
#
loop_
_entity.id
_entity.type
_entity.pdbx_description
1 polymer ?
#
loop_
_entity_poly.entity_id
_entity_poly.type
_entity_poly.pdbx_seq_one_letter_code
_entity_poly.pdbx_strand_id
1 'polypeptide(L)'
;DKMQIGGRILSVLGIEDLLEVLSYHGNKNRWEKVKYFSDIAALIYSNPYLNWEKLILRSRETESRKILLQALFLANKVCNVHLPVKIANLIDSEVSEQKLEPILNQIKTEPASQGLTWLQRLQFYLNAQNTVIQKFNYVKYSVTRMIWAFFYARKPERV
;
A
#
# COMPACT_ATOMS: atom_id res chain seq x y z
N ASP A 1 -10.92 12.88 -13.32
CA ASP A 1 -12.34 13.26 -13.17
C ASP A 1 -12.47 14.74 -12.83
N LYS A 2 -13.69 15.27 -12.91
CA LYS A 2 -14.01 16.65 -12.57
C LYS A 2 -15.14 16.67 -11.55
N MET A 3 -15.03 17.53 -10.54
CA MET A 3 -16.05 17.71 -9.48
C MET A 3 -16.35 19.19 -9.34
N GLN A 4 -17.62 19.53 -9.13
CA GLN A 4 -18.03 20.92 -8.87
C GLN A 4 -18.17 21.11 -7.35
N ILE A 5 -17.41 22.06 -6.79
CA ILE A 5 -17.44 22.42 -5.38
C ILE A 5 -17.54 23.95 -5.29
N GLY A 6 -18.57 24.46 -4.62
CA GLY A 6 -18.78 25.90 -4.42
C GLY A 6 -18.80 26.71 -5.73
N GLY A 7 -19.38 26.15 -6.79
CA GLY A 7 -19.46 26.77 -8.12
C GLY A 7 -18.17 26.70 -8.95
N ARG A 8 -17.11 26.09 -8.45
CA ARG A 8 -15.83 25.89 -9.17
C ARG A 8 -15.69 24.44 -9.62
N ILE A 9 -15.15 24.25 -10.83
CA ILE A 9 -14.84 22.92 -11.36
C ILE A 9 -13.38 22.59 -10.98
N LEU A 10 -13.20 21.52 -10.20
CA LEU A 10 -11.91 21.02 -9.77
C LEU A 10 -11.61 19.68 -10.46
N SER A 11 -10.36 19.48 -10.83
CA SER A 11 -9.88 18.16 -11.25
C SER A 11 -9.68 17.29 -10.00
N VAL A 12 -10.25 16.09 -10.01
CA VAL A 12 -10.13 15.12 -8.92
C VAL A 12 -9.57 13.81 -9.46
N LEU A 13 -8.97 13.03 -8.60
CA LEU A 13 -8.54 11.67 -8.96
C LEU A 13 -9.75 10.82 -9.33
N GLY A 14 -9.59 9.98 -10.35
CA GLY A 14 -10.53 8.90 -10.62
C GLY A 14 -10.52 7.87 -9.49
N ILE A 15 -11.57 7.05 -9.44
CA ILE A 15 -11.71 6.04 -8.38
C ILE A 15 -10.59 5.01 -8.46
N GLU A 16 -10.21 4.60 -9.67
CA GLU A 16 -9.11 3.68 -9.91
C GLU A 16 -7.77 4.29 -9.47
N ASP A 17 -7.56 5.58 -9.75
CA ASP A 17 -6.37 6.31 -9.31
C ASP A 17 -6.31 6.41 -7.78
N LEU A 18 -7.45 6.71 -7.17
CA LEU A 18 -7.55 6.81 -5.70
C LEU A 18 -7.26 5.46 -5.05
N LEU A 19 -7.78 4.36 -5.59
CA LEU A 19 -7.51 3.02 -5.08
C LEU A 19 -6.02 2.66 -5.16
N GLU A 20 -5.36 3.04 -6.25
CA GLU A 20 -3.91 2.85 -6.43
C GLU A 20 -3.11 3.69 -5.43
N VAL A 21 -3.48 4.95 -5.22
CA VAL A 21 -2.86 5.84 -4.23
C VAL A 21 -3.03 5.31 -2.81
N LEU A 22 -4.22 4.83 -2.44
CA LEU A 22 -4.48 4.22 -1.13
C LEU A 22 -3.66 2.94 -0.93
N SER A 23 -3.54 2.11 -1.97
CA SER A 23 -2.72 0.91 -1.95
C SER A 23 -1.24 1.24 -1.71
N TYR A 24 -0.72 2.23 -2.43
CA TYR A 24 0.64 2.71 -2.25
C TYR A 24 0.86 3.31 -0.85
N HIS A 25 -0.12 4.09 -0.36
CA HIS A 25 -0.06 4.68 0.98
C HIS A 25 -0.04 3.61 2.08
N GLY A 26 -0.88 2.58 1.98
CA GLY A 26 -0.87 1.45 2.90
C GLY A 26 0.45 0.70 2.87
N ASN A 27 0.98 0.40 1.68
CA ASN A 27 2.27 -0.26 1.51
C ASN A 27 3.43 0.56 2.10
N LYS A 28 3.47 1.88 1.84
CA LYS A 28 4.48 2.80 2.40
C LYS A 28 4.46 2.80 3.93
N ASN A 29 3.28 2.63 4.53
CA ASN A 29 3.10 2.55 5.98
C ASN A 29 3.05 1.10 6.48
N ARG A 30 3.47 0.13 5.66
CA ARG A 30 3.60 -1.29 6.02
C ARG A 30 2.32 -1.92 6.56
N TRP A 31 1.18 -1.35 6.18
CA TRP A 31 -0.13 -1.84 6.60
C TRP A 31 -0.32 -1.92 8.13
N GLU A 32 0.39 -1.09 8.91
CA GLU A 32 0.41 -1.14 10.37
C GLU A 32 -0.93 -0.77 11.04
N LYS A 33 -1.85 -0.16 10.30
CA LYS A 33 -3.14 0.31 10.85
C LYS A 33 -4.31 -0.24 10.04
N VAL A 34 -5.33 -0.70 10.75
CA VAL A 34 -6.59 -1.20 10.17
C VAL A 34 -7.23 -0.19 9.19
N LYS A 35 -7.09 1.11 9.46
CA LYS A 35 -7.62 2.16 8.58
C LYS A 35 -7.21 2.01 7.10
N TYR A 36 -6.01 1.52 6.78
CA TYR A 36 -5.57 1.37 5.39
C TYR A 36 -6.41 0.35 4.61
N PHE A 37 -6.85 -0.70 5.28
CA PHE A 37 -7.73 -1.71 4.70
C PHE A 37 -9.17 -1.21 4.64
N SER A 38 -9.62 -0.50 5.70
CA SER A 38 -10.96 0.08 5.76
C SER A 38 -11.18 1.13 4.67
N ASP A 39 -10.17 1.98 4.41
CA ASP A 39 -10.25 3.00 3.35
C ASP A 39 -10.41 2.36 1.97
N ILE A 40 -9.64 1.28 1.69
CA ILE A 40 -9.74 0.51 0.45
C ILE A 40 -11.10 -0.20 0.37
N ALA A 41 -11.52 -0.86 1.45
CA ALA A 41 -12.80 -1.54 1.51
C ALA A 41 -13.97 -0.58 1.29
N ALA A 42 -13.97 0.56 1.97
CA ALA A 42 -14.99 1.59 1.83
C ALA A 42 -15.06 2.11 0.39
N LEU A 43 -13.91 2.35 -0.24
CA LEU A 43 -13.86 2.81 -1.62
C LEU A 43 -14.46 1.77 -2.59
N ILE A 44 -14.14 0.49 -2.43
CA ILE A 44 -14.68 -0.59 -3.27
C ILE A 44 -16.20 -0.74 -3.04
N TYR A 45 -16.66 -0.77 -1.78
CA TYR A 45 -18.09 -0.89 -1.47
C TYR A 45 -18.92 0.30 -1.96
N SER A 46 -18.36 1.52 -1.91
CA SER A 46 -19.04 2.72 -2.39
C SER A 46 -19.09 2.82 -3.92
N ASN A 47 -18.35 1.96 -4.63
CA ASN A 47 -18.22 2.02 -6.08
C ASN A 47 -18.39 0.65 -6.74
N PRO A 48 -19.64 0.12 -6.76
CA PRO A 48 -19.92 -1.22 -7.30
C PRO A 48 -19.61 -1.37 -8.79
N TYR A 49 -19.50 -0.24 -9.50
CA TYR A 49 -19.17 -0.18 -10.94
C TYR A 49 -17.69 0.13 -11.22
N LEU A 50 -16.81 -0.12 -10.24
CA LEU A 50 -15.36 0.04 -10.40
C LEU A 50 -14.87 -0.72 -11.65
N ASN A 51 -14.13 0.00 -12.51
CA ASN A 51 -13.58 -0.61 -13.72
C ASN A 51 -12.28 -1.37 -13.38
N TRP A 52 -12.43 -2.64 -13.03
CA TRP A 52 -11.33 -3.52 -12.64
C TRP A 52 -10.29 -3.71 -13.76
N GLU A 53 -10.72 -3.75 -15.02
CA GLU A 53 -9.80 -3.92 -16.15
C GLU A 53 -8.91 -2.68 -16.32
N LYS A 54 -9.50 -1.50 -16.25
CA LYS A 54 -8.78 -0.22 -16.26
C LYS A 54 -7.81 -0.11 -15.08
N LEU A 55 -8.24 -0.50 -13.88
CA LEU A 55 -7.42 -0.50 -12.67
C LEU A 55 -6.17 -1.40 -12.85
N ILE A 56 -6.36 -2.62 -13.32
CA ILE A 56 -5.27 -3.58 -13.54
C ILE A 56 -4.33 -3.11 -14.67
N LEU A 57 -4.86 -2.58 -15.77
CA LEU A 57 -4.05 -2.04 -16.87
C LEU A 57 -3.17 -0.90 -16.34
N ARG A 58 -3.77 0.06 -15.65
CA ARG A 58 -3.06 1.21 -15.10
C ARG A 58 -1.98 0.81 -14.08
N SER A 59 -2.27 -0.12 -13.20
CA SER A 59 -1.29 -0.61 -12.24
C SER A 59 -0.06 -1.29 -12.88
N ARG A 60 -0.19 -1.77 -14.12
CA ARG A 60 0.95 -2.25 -14.92
C ARG A 60 1.78 -1.08 -15.45
N GLU A 61 1.12 -0.05 -15.98
CA GLU A 61 1.79 1.15 -16.51
C GLU A 61 2.56 1.90 -15.44
N THR A 62 2.01 1.98 -14.24
CA THR A 62 2.64 2.64 -13.06
C THR A 62 3.58 1.73 -12.28
N GLU A 63 3.74 0.48 -12.70
CA GLU A 63 4.52 -0.55 -11.98
C GLU A 63 4.06 -0.80 -10.54
N SER A 64 2.82 -0.43 -10.20
CA SER A 64 2.24 -0.59 -8.86
C SER A 64 1.46 -1.90 -8.68
N ARG A 65 1.31 -2.71 -9.73
CA ARG A 65 0.46 -3.90 -9.78
C ARG A 65 0.60 -4.81 -8.55
N LYS A 66 1.84 -5.11 -8.17
CA LYS A 66 2.09 -6.00 -7.02
C LYS A 66 1.59 -5.39 -5.71
N ILE A 67 1.77 -4.08 -5.53
CA ILE A 67 1.29 -3.34 -4.36
C ILE A 67 -0.24 -3.33 -4.34
N LEU A 68 -0.87 -3.09 -5.49
CA LEU A 68 -2.32 -3.12 -5.64
C LEU A 68 -2.90 -4.51 -5.30
N LEU A 69 -2.35 -5.58 -5.86
CA LEU A 69 -2.83 -6.94 -5.58
C LEU A 69 -2.65 -7.34 -4.11
N GLN A 70 -1.56 -6.92 -3.46
CA GLN A 70 -1.38 -7.11 -2.02
C GLN A 70 -2.41 -6.33 -1.21
N ALA A 71 -2.72 -5.09 -1.60
CA ALA A 71 -3.74 -4.27 -0.97
C ALA A 71 -5.13 -4.92 -1.04
N LEU A 72 -5.51 -5.40 -2.23
CA LEU A 72 -6.77 -6.09 -2.45
C LEU A 72 -6.86 -7.40 -1.66
N PHE A 73 -5.77 -8.19 -1.63
CA PHE A 73 -5.68 -9.39 -0.81
C PHE A 73 -5.91 -9.08 0.67
N LEU A 74 -5.21 -8.09 1.21
CA LEU A 74 -5.34 -7.71 2.62
C LEU A 74 -6.73 -7.15 2.93
N ALA A 75 -7.31 -6.31 2.07
CA ALA A 75 -8.68 -5.81 2.22
C ALA A 75 -9.72 -6.96 2.19
N ASN A 76 -9.54 -7.95 1.32
CA ASN A 76 -10.38 -9.15 1.30
C ASN A 76 -10.25 -9.94 2.61
N LYS A 77 -9.04 -10.24 3.09
CA LYS A 77 -8.80 -11.04 4.29
C LYS A 77 -9.22 -10.34 5.59
N VAL A 78 -9.09 -9.02 5.67
CA VAL A 78 -9.35 -8.23 6.90
C VAL A 78 -10.77 -7.67 6.93
N CYS A 79 -11.25 -7.15 5.79
CA CYS A 79 -12.55 -6.46 5.70
C CYS A 79 -13.60 -7.25 4.90
N ASN A 80 -13.29 -8.50 4.51
CA ASN A 80 -14.19 -9.38 3.74
C ASN A 80 -14.72 -8.73 2.44
N VAL A 81 -13.87 -7.98 1.75
CA VAL A 81 -14.22 -7.33 0.48
C VAL A 81 -14.48 -8.38 -0.60
N HIS A 82 -15.63 -8.32 -1.25
CA HIS A 82 -15.94 -9.19 -2.38
C HIS A 82 -15.20 -8.70 -3.63
N LEU A 83 -14.34 -9.55 -4.16
CA LEU A 83 -13.56 -9.27 -5.37
C LEU A 83 -14.10 -10.10 -6.54
N PRO A 84 -14.09 -9.55 -7.76
CA PRO A 84 -14.42 -10.35 -8.96
C PRO A 84 -13.50 -11.57 -9.09
N VAL A 85 -14.02 -12.68 -9.60
CA VAL A 85 -13.28 -13.94 -9.76
C VAL A 85 -11.96 -13.73 -10.53
N LYS A 86 -11.97 -12.92 -11.57
CA LYS A 86 -10.74 -12.58 -12.33
C LYS A 86 -9.67 -11.97 -11.46
N ILE A 87 -10.05 -11.08 -10.52
CA ILE A 87 -9.10 -10.42 -9.59
C ILE A 87 -8.63 -11.40 -8.53
N ALA A 88 -9.51 -12.21 -7.98
CA ALA A 88 -9.14 -13.25 -7.03
C ALA A 88 -8.10 -14.22 -7.63
N ASN A 89 -8.31 -14.70 -8.85
CA ASN A 89 -7.36 -15.57 -9.55
C ASN A 89 -5.98 -14.88 -9.79
N LEU A 90 -5.97 -13.58 -10.07
CA LEU A 90 -4.71 -12.83 -10.19
C LEU A 90 -3.98 -12.74 -8.83
N ILE A 91 -4.73 -12.51 -7.77
CA ILE A 91 -4.16 -12.49 -6.41
C ILE A 91 -3.55 -13.85 -6.08
N ASP A 92 -4.27 -14.94 -6.31
CA ASP A 92 -3.80 -16.30 -6.01
C ASP A 92 -2.54 -16.66 -6.80
N SER A 93 -2.39 -16.14 -8.03
CA SER A 93 -1.22 -16.41 -8.88
C SER A 93 0.00 -15.54 -8.58
N GLU A 94 -0.19 -14.30 -8.09
CA GLU A 94 0.89 -13.31 -7.98
C GLU A 94 1.23 -12.90 -6.54
N VAL A 95 0.33 -13.18 -5.57
CA VAL A 95 0.50 -12.80 -4.17
C VAL A 95 0.82 -14.02 -3.32
N SER A 96 1.93 -13.99 -2.63
CA SER A 96 2.29 -15.03 -1.66
C SER A 96 1.69 -14.69 -0.29
N GLU A 97 0.69 -15.45 0.14
CA GLU A 97 0.07 -15.29 1.46
C GLU A 97 1.09 -15.37 2.60
N GLN A 98 2.03 -16.31 2.52
CA GLN A 98 3.09 -16.49 3.51
C GLN A 98 3.93 -15.21 3.76
N LYS A 99 4.12 -14.38 2.72
CA LYS A 99 4.85 -13.11 2.85
C LYS A 99 4.04 -12.02 3.55
N LEU A 100 2.72 -12.13 3.55
CA LEU A 100 1.80 -11.17 4.16
C LEU A 100 1.27 -11.65 5.52
N GLU A 101 1.53 -12.89 5.90
CA GLU A 101 1.14 -13.48 7.18
C GLU A 101 1.60 -12.66 8.40
N PRO A 102 2.83 -12.10 8.44
CA PRO A 102 3.24 -11.26 9.56
C PRO A 102 2.36 -10.01 9.74
N ILE A 103 1.87 -9.44 8.62
CA ILE A 103 0.95 -8.29 8.65
C ILE A 103 -0.40 -8.73 9.22
N LEU A 104 -0.95 -9.85 8.73
CA LEU A 104 -2.22 -10.39 9.20
C LEU A 104 -2.16 -10.74 10.70
N ASN A 105 -1.06 -11.31 11.15
CA ASN A 105 -0.85 -11.64 12.57
C ASN A 105 -0.71 -10.38 13.42
N GLN A 106 0.01 -9.35 12.94
CA GLN A 106 0.10 -8.07 13.63
C GLN A 106 -1.27 -7.42 13.84
N ILE A 107 -2.15 -7.48 12.85
CA ILE A 107 -3.52 -6.93 12.95
C ILE A 107 -4.36 -7.67 13.99
N LYS A 108 -4.16 -8.99 14.13
CA LYS A 108 -4.91 -9.86 15.06
C LYS A 108 -4.48 -9.72 16.52
N THR A 109 -3.22 -9.42 16.77
CA THR A 109 -2.61 -9.52 18.11
C THR A 109 -2.60 -8.23 18.91
N GLU A 110 -3.26 -7.16 18.41
CA GLU A 110 -3.35 -5.88 19.15
C GLU A 110 -2.11 -4.95 19.24
N PRO A 111 -2.34 -3.68 19.70
CA PRO A 111 -1.74 -2.54 19.00
C PRO A 111 -0.26 -2.41 19.26
N ALA A 112 0.43 -2.40 18.20
CA ALA A 112 1.63 -1.66 17.83
C ALA A 112 2.45 -0.96 18.93
N SER A 113 2.86 -1.70 19.97
CA SER A 113 3.98 -1.26 20.81
C SER A 113 5.34 -1.85 20.37
N GLN A 114 5.32 -2.87 19.53
CA GLN A 114 6.56 -3.45 18.97
C GLN A 114 6.52 -3.39 17.44
N GLY A 115 6.89 -2.23 16.90
CA GLY A 115 7.04 -2.08 15.45
C GLY A 115 8.05 -3.08 14.87
N LEU A 116 7.81 -3.52 13.65
CA LEU A 116 8.72 -4.38 12.89
C LEU A 116 10.17 -3.92 13.05
N THR A 117 11.07 -4.88 13.23
CA THR A 117 12.50 -4.60 13.23
C THR A 117 12.91 -3.97 11.89
N TRP A 118 14.01 -3.26 11.89
CA TRP A 118 14.59 -2.65 10.70
C TRP A 118 14.75 -3.67 9.55
N LEU A 119 15.22 -4.88 9.84
CA LEU A 119 15.38 -5.95 8.85
C LEU A 119 14.04 -6.41 8.26
N GLN A 120 13.03 -6.60 9.10
CA GLN A 120 11.68 -6.95 8.65
C GLN A 120 11.08 -5.87 7.77
N ARG A 121 11.31 -4.58 8.11
CA ARG A 121 10.91 -3.43 7.28
C ARG A 121 11.56 -3.46 5.91
N LEU A 122 12.89 -3.67 5.87
CA LEU A 122 13.65 -3.74 4.63
C LEU A 122 13.15 -4.90 3.75
N GLN A 123 12.99 -6.08 4.33
CA GLN A 123 12.53 -7.27 3.61
C GLN A 123 11.11 -7.08 3.05
N PHE A 124 10.21 -6.47 3.82
CA PHE A 124 8.86 -6.16 3.37
C PHE A 124 8.87 -5.27 2.12
N TYR A 125 9.63 -4.17 2.14
CA TYR A 125 9.71 -3.27 0.99
C TYR A 125 10.36 -3.91 -0.22
N LEU A 126 11.42 -4.69 -0.05
CA LEU A 126 12.06 -5.40 -1.15
C LEU A 126 11.12 -6.42 -1.80
N ASN A 127 10.26 -7.04 -1.00
CA ASN A 127 9.25 -7.98 -1.50
C ASN A 127 8.11 -7.28 -2.26
N ALA A 128 7.80 -6.03 -1.93
CA ALA A 128 6.76 -5.24 -2.57
C ALA A 128 7.18 -4.64 -3.92
N GLN A 129 8.49 -4.54 -4.20
CA GLN A 129 8.98 -3.95 -5.44
C GLN A 129 8.99 -4.95 -6.60
N ASN A 130 8.61 -4.49 -7.79
CA ASN A 130 8.52 -5.31 -9.00
C ASN A 130 9.89 -5.50 -9.69
N THR A 131 10.71 -4.47 -9.70
CA THR A 131 11.97 -4.45 -10.46
C THR A 131 13.19 -4.37 -9.55
N VAL A 132 14.34 -4.85 -10.07
CA VAL A 132 15.64 -4.75 -9.38
C VAL A 132 16.03 -3.28 -9.16
N ILE A 133 15.72 -2.40 -10.12
CA ILE A 133 16.02 -0.98 -10.04
C ILE A 133 15.25 -0.34 -8.89
N GLN A 134 13.95 -0.65 -8.75
CA GLN A 134 13.14 -0.15 -7.64
C GLN A 134 13.68 -0.63 -6.29
N LYS A 135 14.09 -1.91 -6.19
CA LYS A 135 14.71 -2.46 -4.99
C LYS A 135 16.00 -1.71 -4.63
N PHE A 136 16.86 -1.48 -5.62
CA PHE A 136 18.11 -0.76 -5.42
C PHE A 136 17.89 0.69 -4.97
N ASN A 137 17.00 1.41 -5.63
CA ASN A 137 16.64 2.79 -5.28
C ASN A 137 16.07 2.87 -3.85
N TYR A 138 15.26 1.90 -3.45
CA TYR A 138 14.73 1.84 -2.10
C TYR A 138 15.83 1.61 -1.04
N VAL A 139 16.75 0.67 -1.28
CA VAL A 139 17.88 0.42 -0.38
C VAL A 139 18.74 1.68 -0.24
N LYS A 140 19.08 2.32 -1.37
CA LYS A 140 19.83 3.58 -1.39
C LYS A 140 19.14 4.65 -0.54
N TYR A 141 17.84 4.86 -0.75
CA TYR A 141 17.05 5.83 0.01
C TYR A 141 17.01 5.51 1.51
N SER A 142 16.80 4.24 1.88
CA SER A 142 16.74 3.80 3.28
C SER A 142 18.07 4.00 4.00
N VAL A 143 19.19 3.68 3.35
CA VAL A 143 20.55 3.89 3.88
C VAL A 143 20.84 5.36 4.04
N THR A 144 20.54 6.18 3.04
CA THR A 144 20.76 7.64 3.10
C THR A 144 19.96 8.26 4.26
N ARG A 145 18.71 7.86 4.43
CA ARG A 145 17.85 8.33 5.53
C ARG A 145 18.38 7.91 6.91
N MET A 146 18.88 6.67 7.02
CA MET A 146 19.50 6.18 8.26
C MET A 146 20.77 6.97 8.62
N ILE A 147 21.63 7.23 7.65
CA ILE A 147 22.85 8.05 7.82
C ILE A 147 22.45 9.46 8.23
N TRP A 148 21.47 10.06 7.54
CA TRP A 148 20.99 11.40 7.87
C TRP A 148 20.42 11.47 9.29
N ALA A 149 19.58 10.50 9.70
CA ALA A 149 19.04 10.42 11.05
C ALA A 149 20.15 10.28 12.11
N PHE A 150 21.20 9.49 11.83
CA PHE A 150 22.33 9.31 12.74
C PHE A 150 23.13 10.63 12.94
N PHE A 151 23.34 11.39 11.88
CA PHE A 151 24.13 12.63 11.95
C PHE A 151 23.32 13.83 12.44
N TYR A 152 22.00 13.90 12.16
CA TYR A 152 21.19 15.09 12.45
C TYR A 152 20.27 14.94 13.67
N ALA A 153 19.88 13.72 14.08
CA ALA A 153 19.11 13.50 15.32
C ALA A 153 19.96 13.74 16.60
N ARG A 154 21.29 13.93 16.47
CA ARG A 154 22.21 14.21 17.57
C ARG A 154 22.58 15.69 17.73
N LYS A 155 21.84 16.63 17.13
CA LYS A 155 22.05 18.03 17.49
C LYS A 155 21.52 18.26 18.90
N PRO A 156 22.38 18.57 19.89
CA PRO A 156 21.91 19.00 21.20
C PRO A 156 21.11 20.28 21.02
N GLU A 157 19.96 20.36 21.65
CA GLU A 157 19.23 21.62 21.80
C GLU A 157 20.23 22.63 22.40
N ARG A 158 20.49 23.68 21.67
CA ARG A 158 21.27 24.83 22.23
C ARG A 158 20.32 25.52 23.20
N VAL A 159 20.66 25.39 24.46
CA VAL A 159 20.14 26.20 25.57
C VAL A 159 20.39 27.68 25.30
#